data_7e8318c0a063cda0aa4fc9db52ac0e05
#
_entry.id   7e8318c0a063cda0aa4fc9db52ac0e05
#
_cell.length_a   1.000
_cell.length_b   1.000
_cell.length_c   1.000
_cell.angle_alpha   90.00
_cell.angle_beta   90.00
_cell.angle_gamma   90.00
#
_symmetry.space_group_name_H-M   'P 1'
#
loop_
_entity.id
_entity.type
_entity.pdbx_description
1 polymer ?
#
loop_
_entity_poly.entity_id
_entity_poly.type
_entity_poly.pdbx_seq_one_letter_code
_entity_poly.pdbx_strand_id
1 'polypeptide(L)'
;MSEIYDITIVGGGPVGLFAAFYGNMRQVKVKLIDSLPQLGGQPAILYPEKSILDVPGFTNLTGEELSNRLIEQVKRFDTPIFLNETVEDIRKEGDLFTITTSRQVHQSKAVIIAMGGGAFKPRALDIEGAEDFDNVHYYVSNIQQYEGQQVTVLGGGDSAVDWALAFDKIAPTTIIHRRDNFRALEHSVEELKQSSVNIKTPFVPSRLIGENGHATHLEITKVKTDETELIPIDHLFVNYGFKSSIGNLKEWGVELQRHKIKVNQKQETSLPGIYACGDCCFYEGKIDLIATGLGEAPTAVNNAINYIYPDKKVQPTHSTSL
;
A
#
# COMPACT_ATOMS: atom_id res chain seq x y z
N MET A 1 20.80 17.00 16.78
CA MET A 1 19.47 17.56 16.46
C MET A 1 18.99 16.92 15.18
N SER A 2 17.77 16.43 15.13
CA SER A 2 17.18 15.89 13.91
C SER A 2 17.05 17.00 12.86
N GLU A 3 17.33 16.71 11.59
CA GLU A 3 17.20 17.67 10.50
C GLU A 3 15.73 18.11 10.36
N ILE A 4 15.48 19.42 10.28
CA ILE A 4 14.14 19.99 10.11
C ILE A 4 13.84 20.10 8.61
N TYR A 5 12.71 19.52 8.21
CA TYR A 5 12.20 19.58 6.83
C TYR A 5 11.08 20.63 6.71
N ASP A 6 10.89 21.17 5.53
CA ASP A 6 9.76 22.05 5.28
C ASP A 6 8.45 21.22 5.29
N ILE A 7 8.44 20.11 4.57
CA ILE A 7 7.25 19.25 4.46
C ILE A 7 7.64 17.79 4.69
N THR A 8 6.93 17.13 5.61
CA THR A 8 6.93 15.68 5.72
C THR A 8 5.69 15.12 5.04
N ILE A 9 5.86 14.16 4.13
CA ILE A 9 4.79 13.43 3.48
C ILE A 9 4.65 12.06 4.14
N VAL A 10 3.45 11.73 4.57
CA VAL A 10 3.10 10.46 5.21
C VAL A 10 2.33 9.60 4.20
N GLY A 11 2.98 8.56 3.70
CA GLY A 11 2.48 7.65 2.69
C GLY A 11 3.23 7.75 1.36
N GLY A 12 3.82 6.64 0.91
CA GLY A 12 4.62 6.48 -0.32
C GLY A 12 3.84 5.84 -1.47
N GLY A 13 2.51 5.95 -1.46
CA GLY A 13 1.66 5.57 -2.58
C GLY A 13 1.68 6.60 -3.71
N PRO A 14 0.90 6.41 -4.79
CA PRO A 14 0.93 7.29 -5.97
C PRO A 14 0.80 8.77 -5.65
N VAL A 15 -0.11 9.12 -4.75
CA VAL A 15 -0.39 10.51 -4.37
C VAL A 15 0.75 11.11 -3.56
N GLY A 16 1.30 10.36 -2.60
CA GLY A 16 2.43 10.81 -1.78
C GLY A 16 3.71 10.94 -2.58
N LEU A 17 3.97 10.02 -3.51
CA LEU A 17 5.10 10.12 -4.45
C LEU A 17 4.99 11.38 -5.31
N PHE A 18 3.81 11.64 -5.86
CA PHE A 18 3.61 12.85 -6.65
C PHE A 18 3.71 14.13 -5.82
N ALA A 19 3.21 14.12 -4.58
CA ALA A 19 3.37 15.24 -3.65
C ALA A 19 4.87 15.50 -3.34
N ALA A 20 5.67 14.45 -3.13
CA ALA A 20 7.10 14.57 -2.89
C ALA A 20 7.84 15.15 -4.11
N PHE A 21 7.58 14.60 -5.29
CA PHE A 21 8.12 15.12 -6.54
C PHE A 21 7.79 16.61 -6.73
N TYR A 22 6.51 16.96 -6.57
CA TYR A 22 6.05 18.33 -6.78
C TYR A 22 6.61 19.31 -5.74
N GLY A 23 6.74 18.90 -4.47
CA GLY A 23 7.38 19.71 -3.43
C GLY A 23 8.83 20.04 -3.74
N ASN A 24 9.60 19.05 -4.22
CA ASN A 24 10.97 19.28 -4.67
C ASN A 24 11.04 20.25 -5.87
N MET A 25 10.14 20.12 -6.85
CA MET A 25 10.04 21.07 -7.96
C MET A 25 9.75 22.51 -7.47
N ARG A 26 9.04 22.65 -6.34
CA ARG A 26 8.79 23.96 -5.68
C ARG A 26 9.95 24.42 -4.80
N GLN A 27 11.09 23.70 -4.81
CA GLN A 27 12.32 24.01 -4.07
C GLN A 27 12.08 24.18 -2.57
N VAL A 28 11.36 23.23 -1.98
CA VAL A 28 11.22 23.06 -0.53
C VAL A 28 11.82 21.71 -0.10
N LYS A 29 12.36 21.65 1.11
CA LYS A 29 12.92 20.41 1.66
C LYS A 29 11.80 19.45 2.02
N VAL A 30 11.70 18.35 1.27
CA VAL A 30 10.69 17.31 1.45
C VAL A 30 11.33 16.03 1.95
N LYS A 31 10.65 15.30 2.82
CA LYS A 31 10.91 13.88 3.11
C LYS A 31 9.62 13.09 3.04
N LEU A 32 9.75 11.77 2.84
CA LEU A 32 8.65 10.84 2.75
C LEU A 32 8.83 9.70 3.77
N ILE A 33 7.75 9.36 4.49
CA ILE A 33 7.70 8.27 5.45
C ILE A 33 6.61 7.29 5.00
N ASP A 34 6.93 6.00 4.95
CA ASP A 34 5.95 4.95 4.64
C ASP A 34 6.13 3.74 5.58
N SER A 35 5.00 3.16 5.97
CA SER A 35 4.97 1.95 6.80
C SER A 35 5.34 0.68 6.04
N LEU A 36 5.29 0.71 4.72
CA LEU A 36 5.59 -0.42 3.85
C LEU A 36 7.09 -0.57 3.60
N PRO A 37 7.56 -1.78 3.24
CA PRO A 37 8.96 -2.04 2.93
C PRO A 37 9.41 -1.46 1.58
N GLN A 38 8.46 -1.02 0.75
CA GLN A 38 8.71 -0.46 -0.58
C GLN A 38 7.74 0.66 -0.91
N LEU A 39 8.14 1.52 -1.83
CA LEU A 39 7.30 2.57 -2.40
C LEU A 39 6.27 2.02 -3.39
N GLY A 40 5.28 2.85 -3.73
CA GLY A 40 4.24 2.57 -4.71
C GLY A 40 2.86 2.30 -4.10
N GLY A 41 2.80 2.01 -2.78
CA GLY A 41 1.55 1.82 -2.05
C GLY A 41 0.72 0.65 -2.57
N GLN A 42 -0.62 0.80 -2.55
CA GLN A 42 -1.54 -0.27 -2.95
C GLN A 42 -1.31 -0.80 -4.37
N PRO A 43 -1.11 0.03 -5.41
CA PRO A 43 -0.88 -0.46 -6.76
C PRO A 43 0.32 -1.40 -6.87
N ALA A 44 1.42 -1.08 -6.19
CA ALA A 44 2.61 -1.92 -6.22
C ALA A 44 2.49 -3.22 -5.42
N ILE A 45 1.62 -3.25 -4.39
CA ILE A 45 1.59 -4.36 -3.42
C ILE A 45 0.33 -5.23 -3.57
N LEU A 46 -0.84 -4.61 -3.80
CA LEU A 46 -2.11 -5.34 -3.82
C LEU A 46 -2.49 -5.83 -5.21
N TYR A 47 -2.11 -5.07 -6.25
CA TYR A 47 -2.52 -5.35 -7.63
C TYR A 47 -1.46 -4.90 -8.66
N PRO A 48 -0.18 -5.35 -8.52
CA PRO A 48 0.91 -4.90 -9.39
C PRO A 48 0.66 -5.24 -10.85
N GLU A 49 0.09 -6.40 -11.14
CA GLU A 49 -0.21 -6.88 -12.51
C GLU A 49 -1.55 -6.37 -13.08
N LYS A 50 -2.38 -5.74 -12.24
CA LYS A 50 -3.71 -5.30 -12.67
C LYS A 50 -3.61 -4.05 -13.52
N SER A 51 -4.32 -4.05 -14.65
CA SER A 51 -4.45 -2.87 -15.52
C SER A 51 -5.20 -1.74 -14.85
N ILE A 52 -4.61 -0.56 -14.87
CA ILE A 52 -5.19 0.71 -14.41
C ILE A 52 -5.52 1.52 -15.66
N LEU A 53 -6.80 1.80 -15.88
CA LEU A 53 -7.29 2.45 -17.10
C LEU A 53 -7.69 3.92 -16.89
N ASP A 54 -7.78 4.36 -15.64
CA ASP A 54 -8.36 5.64 -15.23
C ASP A 54 -7.32 6.67 -14.75
N VAL A 55 -6.06 6.48 -15.17
CA VAL A 55 -5.01 7.50 -15.02
C VAL A 55 -4.83 8.25 -16.35
N PRO A 56 -5.17 9.55 -16.41
CA PRO A 56 -5.10 10.32 -17.64
C PRO A 56 -3.69 10.35 -18.25
N GLY A 57 -3.62 10.27 -19.59
CA GLY A 57 -2.36 10.30 -20.33
C GLY A 57 -1.77 8.91 -20.61
N PHE A 58 -2.36 7.85 -20.07
CA PHE A 58 -1.97 6.47 -20.35
C PHE A 58 -3.17 5.67 -20.84
N THR A 59 -2.96 4.88 -21.89
CA THR A 59 -4.01 3.99 -22.45
C THR A 59 -4.17 2.73 -21.62
N ASN A 60 -3.08 2.26 -21.03
CA ASN A 60 -3.00 1.11 -20.15
C ASN A 60 -1.69 1.17 -19.36
N LEU A 61 -1.76 0.94 -18.07
CA LEU A 61 -0.61 0.75 -17.17
C LEU A 61 -0.95 -0.34 -16.17
N THR A 62 0.02 -1.16 -15.80
CA THR A 62 -0.14 -2.00 -14.63
C THR A 62 0.08 -1.18 -13.34
N GLY A 63 -0.36 -1.72 -12.19
CA GLY A 63 -0.11 -1.10 -10.90
C GLY A 63 1.38 -0.91 -10.62
N GLU A 64 2.20 -1.88 -11.03
CA GLU A 64 3.66 -1.81 -10.92
C GLU A 64 4.25 -0.73 -11.82
N GLU A 65 3.86 -0.70 -13.10
CA GLU A 65 4.36 0.30 -14.05
C GLU A 65 4.04 1.73 -13.61
N LEU A 66 2.82 1.99 -13.13
CA LEU A 66 2.44 3.29 -12.58
C LEU A 66 3.33 3.67 -11.40
N SER A 67 3.50 2.74 -10.46
CA SER A 67 4.32 2.94 -9.27
C SER A 67 5.77 3.24 -9.63
N ASN A 68 6.36 2.46 -10.53
CA ASN A 68 7.74 2.64 -10.98
C ASN A 68 7.97 4.00 -11.64
N ARG A 69 7.03 4.47 -12.50
CA ARG A 69 7.11 5.79 -13.14
C ARG A 69 7.07 6.93 -12.13
N LEU A 70 6.23 6.84 -11.09
CA LEU A 70 6.15 7.84 -10.03
C LEU A 70 7.40 7.81 -9.13
N ILE A 71 7.96 6.64 -8.85
CA ILE A 71 9.23 6.47 -8.12
C ILE A 71 10.39 7.11 -8.90
N GLU A 72 10.45 6.90 -10.22
CA GLU A 72 11.45 7.53 -11.10
C GLU A 72 11.36 9.06 -11.07
N GLN A 73 10.17 9.63 -11.00
CA GLN A 73 10.00 11.08 -10.85
C GLN A 73 10.59 11.59 -9.54
N VAL A 74 10.35 10.90 -8.42
CA VAL A 74 10.90 11.29 -7.10
C VAL A 74 12.42 11.14 -7.08
N LYS A 75 12.96 10.09 -7.69
CA LYS A 75 14.41 9.83 -7.77
C LYS A 75 15.21 10.87 -8.55
N ARG A 76 14.55 11.81 -9.25
CA ARG A 76 15.22 12.98 -9.86
C ARG A 76 15.75 13.97 -8.82
N PHE A 77 15.34 13.81 -7.56
CA PHE A 77 15.73 14.62 -6.43
C PHE A 77 16.22 13.74 -5.28
N ASP A 78 17.14 14.26 -4.48
CA ASP A 78 17.63 13.58 -3.27
C ASP A 78 16.59 13.69 -2.14
N THR A 79 15.45 13.04 -2.33
CA THR A 79 14.38 13.03 -1.33
C THR A 79 14.66 11.93 -0.29
N PRO A 80 14.85 12.27 0.99
CA PRO A 80 14.96 11.26 2.04
C PRO A 80 13.66 10.46 2.18
N ILE A 81 13.78 9.13 2.13
CA ILE A 81 12.68 8.18 2.19
C ILE A 81 12.92 7.25 3.36
N PHE A 82 11.93 7.12 4.23
CA PHE A 82 11.93 6.29 5.42
C PHE A 82 10.86 5.21 5.26
N LEU A 83 11.30 3.99 4.96
CA LEU A 83 10.43 2.82 4.79
C LEU A 83 10.37 1.97 6.05
N ASN A 84 9.37 1.07 6.13
CA ASN A 84 9.09 0.26 7.32
C ASN A 84 8.91 1.11 8.58
N GLU A 85 8.34 2.30 8.44
CA GLU A 85 8.25 3.29 9.50
C GLU A 85 6.81 3.81 9.59
N THR A 86 6.07 3.35 10.60
CA THR A 86 4.67 3.73 10.81
C THR A 86 4.60 5.02 11.62
N VAL A 87 3.91 6.03 11.11
CA VAL A 87 3.61 7.26 11.87
C VAL A 87 2.55 6.92 12.93
N GLU A 88 2.89 7.15 14.19
CA GLU A 88 2.05 6.84 15.35
C GLU A 88 1.37 8.08 15.91
N ASP A 89 2.08 9.23 15.91
CA ASP A 89 1.57 10.49 16.46
C ASP A 89 2.12 11.69 15.70
N ILE A 90 1.32 12.76 15.62
CA ILE A 90 1.70 14.05 15.05
C ILE A 90 1.26 15.14 16.01
N ARG A 91 2.20 15.89 16.56
CA ARG A 91 1.94 17.00 17.49
C ARG A 91 2.57 18.28 17.00
N LYS A 92 1.85 19.37 17.18
CA LYS A 92 2.41 20.72 16.92
C LYS A 92 3.08 21.23 18.21
N GLU A 93 4.36 21.58 18.10
CA GLU A 93 5.16 22.15 19.17
C GLU A 93 5.78 23.46 18.69
N GLY A 94 5.19 24.59 19.08
CA GLY A 94 5.55 25.91 18.55
C GLY A 94 5.27 25.99 17.05
N ASP A 95 6.30 26.29 16.26
CA ASP A 95 6.22 26.42 14.79
C ASP A 95 6.54 25.11 14.05
N LEU A 96 6.82 24.04 14.76
CA LEU A 96 7.19 22.75 14.20
C LEU A 96 6.17 21.67 14.55
N PHE A 97 6.12 20.66 13.70
CA PHE A 97 5.45 19.40 13.97
C PHE A 97 6.48 18.35 14.41
N THR A 98 6.24 17.73 15.54
CA THR A 98 6.93 16.53 16.01
C THR A 98 6.13 15.32 15.52
N ILE A 99 6.74 14.48 14.71
CA ILE A 99 6.15 13.29 14.11
C ILE A 99 6.82 12.08 14.72
N THR A 100 6.10 11.37 15.57
CA THR A 100 6.58 10.15 16.21
C THR A 100 6.22 8.95 15.34
N THR A 101 7.21 8.11 15.09
CA THR A 101 7.05 6.89 14.31
C THR A 101 7.46 5.67 15.13
N SER A 102 7.22 4.48 14.59
CA SER A 102 7.64 3.21 15.20
C SER A 102 9.15 3.06 15.37
N ARG A 103 9.97 3.97 14.79
CA ARG A 103 11.44 3.87 14.81
C ARG A 103 12.14 5.08 15.38
N GLN A 104 11.64 6.28 15.10
CA GLN A 104 12.31 7.53 15.47
C GLN A 104 11.33 8.70 15.53
N VAL A 105 11.85 9.89 15.85
CA VAL A 105 11.10 11.13 15.87
C VAL A 105 11.62 12.05 14.76
N HIS A 106 10.71 12.61 13.99
CA HIS A 106 10.97 13.55 12.93
C HIS A 106 10.42 14.94 13.27
N GLN A 107 11.02 15.97 12.67
CA GLN A 107 10.52 17.33 12.76
C GLN A 107 10.25 17.93 11.38
N SER A 108 9.21 18.76 11.29
CA SER A 108 8.78 19.38 10.03
C SER A 108 7.98 20.66 10.30
N LYS A 109 7.99 21.60 9.33
CA LYS A 109 7.18 22.84 9.42
C LYS A 109 5.72 22.63 8.98
N ALA A 110 5.47 21.66 8.12
CA ALA A 110 4.13 21.21 7.71
C ALA A 110 4.11 19.71 7.45
N VAL A 111 2.91 19.11 7.44
CA VAL A 111 2.71 17.68 7.19
C VAL A 111 1.65 17.51 6.11
N ILE A 112 1.90 16.61 5.15
CA ILE A 112 0.91 16.17 4.17
C ILE A 112 0.64 14.68 4.38
N ILE A 113 -0.61 14.36 4.69
CA ILE A 113 -1.07 12.99 4.90
C ILE A 113 -1.60 12.45 3.57
N ALA A 114 -0.93 11.42 3.02
CA ALA A 114 -1.26 10.77 1.75
C ALA A 114 -1.28 9.23 1.90
N MET A 115 -1.72 8.75 3.06
CA MET A 115 -1.64 7.36 3.51
C MET A 115 -2.70 6.44 2.91
N GLY A 116 -3.52 6.92 1.94
CA GLY A 116 -4.56 6.11 1.31
C GLY A 116 -5.57 5.57 2.34
N GLY A 117 -5.84 4.28 2.34
CA GLY A 117 -6.68 3.61 3.34
C GLY A 117 -5.98 3.35 4.68
N GLY A 118 -4.81 3.92 4.93
CA GLY A 118 -4.00 3.73 6.13
C GLY A 118 -2.92 2.68 5.98
N ALA A 119 -2.26 2.35 7.08
CA ALA A 119 -1.25 1.30 7.10
C ALA A 119 -1.93 -0.06 6.81
N PHE A 120 -1.45 -0.72 5.77
CA PHE A 120 -1.92 -2.05 5.40
C PHE A 120 -1.04 -3.10 6.09
N LYS A 121 -1.67 -3.88 6.97
CA LYS A 121 -1.04 -5.10 7.47
C LYS A 121 -1.77 -6.30 6.87
N PRO A 122 -1.05 -7.27 6.30
CA PRO A 122 -1.69 -8.50 5.84
C PRO A 122 -2.38 -9.18 7.02
N ARG A 123 -3.46 -9.87 6.73
CA ARG A 123 -4.06 -10.77 7.71
C ARG A 123 -3.14 -11.96 7.86
N ALA A 124 -2.55 -12.10 9.04
CA ALA A 124 -1.63 -13.18 9.34
C ALA A 124 -2.29 -14.56 9.14
N LEU A 125 -1.48 -15.53 8.80
CA LEU A 125 -1.85 -16.93 8.83
C LEU A 125 -2.02 -17.35 10.30
N ASP A 126 -3.20 -17.85 10.64
CA ASP A 126 -3.57 -18.29 12.01
C ASP A 126 -3.08 -19.73 12.25
N ILE A 127 -1.77 -19.90 12.22
CA ILE A 127 -1.06 -21.15 12.53
C ILE A 127 0.10 -20.77 13.44
N GLU A 128 0.22 -21.45 14.58
CA GLU A 128 1.31 -21.24 15.55
C GLU A 128 2.67 -21.48 14.89
N GLY A 129 3.58 -20.52 15.04
CA GLY A 129 4.93 -20.56 14.48
C GLY A 129 5.01 -20.29 12.97
N ALA A 130 3.95 -19.83 12.32
CA ALA A 130 3.97 -19.53 10.88
C ALA A 130 4.95 -18.40 10.54
N GLU A 131 5.21 -17.49 11.48
CA GLU A 131 6.17 -16.39 11.37
C GLU A 131 7.64 -16.82 11.39
N ASP A 132 7.92 -18.04 11.84
CA ASP A 132 9.28 -18.58 11.91
C ASP A 132 9.75 -19.14 10.54
N PHE A 133 8.85 -19.27 9.56
CA PHE A 133 9.16 -19.80 8.24
C PHE A 133 9.40 -18.68 7.21
N ASP A 134 10.56 -18.71 6.57
CA ASP A 134 11.03 -17.71 5.60
C ASP A 134 10.31 -17.77 4.25
N ASN A 135 9.68 -18.89 3.93
CA ASN A 135 8.93 -19.14 2.69
C ASN A 135 7.40 -18.97 2.83
N VAL A 136 6.94 -18.37 3.94
CA VAL A 136 5.57 -17.90 4.11
C VAL A 136 5.48 -16.42 3.74
N HIS A 137 4.83 -16.12 2.64
CA HIS A 137 4.78 -14.79 2.03
C HIS A 137 3.41 -14.16 2.13
N TYR A 138 3.40 -12.84 2.32
CA TYR A 138 2.18 -12.01 2.32
C TYR A 138 2.15 -11.04 1.14
N TYR A 139 3.26 -10.96 0.39
CA TYR A 139 3.45 -10.08 -0.77
C TYR A 139 4.22 -10.83 -1.86
N VAL A 140 3.96 -10.48 -3.10
CA VAL A 140 4.74 -10.95 -4.24
C VAL A 140 5.51 -9.77 -4.81
N SER A 141 6.84 -9.80 -4.76
CA SER A 141 7.70 -8.72 -5.26
C SER A 141 8.22 -8.98 -6.67
N ASN A 142 8.50 -10.23 -6.99
CA ASN A 142 8.95 -10.66 -8.32
C ASN A 142 8.50 -12.10 -8.53
N ILE A 143 7.54 -12.32 -9.42
CA ILE A 143 6.97 -13.63 -9.65
C ILE A 143 7.97 -14.62 -10.26
N GLN A 144 8.92 -14.15 -11.09
CA GLN A 144 9.86 -14.99 -11.81
C GLN A 144 10.81 -15.77 -10.91
N GLN A 145 11.06 -15.31 -9.69
CA GLN A 145 11.92 -16.04 -8.74
C GLN A 145 11.32 -17.38 -8.27
N TYR A 146 10.04 -17.62 -8.52
CA TYR A 146 9.31 -18.82 -8.12
C TYR A 146 9.10 -19.82 -9.26
N GLU A 147 9.74 -19.58 -10.43
CA GLU A 147 9.60 -20.42 -11.61
C GLU A 147 9.96 -21.90 -11.31
N GLY A 148 9.08 -22.82 -11.68
CA GLY A 148 9.24 -24.26 -11.50
C GLY A 148 9.09 -24.77 -10.06
N GLN A 149 8.85 -23.93 -9.07
CA GLN A 149 8.70 -24.30 -7.66
C GLN A 149 7.24 -24.62 -7.29
N GLN A 150 7.03 -25.42 -6.23
CA GLN A 150 5.68 -25.75 -5.75
C GLN A 150 5.09 -24.56 -5.00
N VAL A 151 4.18 -23.85 -5.65
CA VAL A 151 3.54 -22.66 -5.09
C VAL A 151 2.15 -22.99 -4.56
N THR A 152 1.88 -22.60 -3.32
CA THR A 152 0.54 -22.69 -2.73
C THR A 152 0.01 -21.31 -2.37
N VAL A 153 -1.22 -21.01 -2.81
CA VAL A 153 -1.92 -19.75 -2.55
C VAL A 153 -3.09 -20.00 -1.62
N LEU A 154 -3.14 -19.28 -0.50
CA LEU A 154 -4.26 -19.33 0.46
C LEU A 154 -5.18 -18.13 0.24
N GLY A 155 -6.44 -18.39 -0.06
CA GLY A 155 -7.44 -17.32 -0.19
C GLY A 155 -8.53 -17.67 -1.19
N GLY A 156 -9.46 -16.74 -1.41
CA GLY A 156 -10.58 -16.98 -2.33
C GLY A 156 -11.24 -15.68 -2.79
N GLY A 157 -10.57 -14.55 -2.65
CA GLY A 157 -10.92 -13.26 -3.25
C GLY A 157 -10.11 -13.01 -4.53
N ASP A 158 -10.35 -11.85 -5.18
CA ASP A 158 -9.69 -11.47 -6.44
C ASP A 158 -8.17 -11.67 -6.38
N SER A 159 -7.49 -11.12 -5.37
CA SER A 159 -6.02 -11.24 -5.25
C SER A 159 -5.53 -12.69 -5.20
N ALA A 160 -6.25 -13.60 -4.53
CA ALA A 160 -5.84 -14.99 -4.46
C ALA A 160 -6.00 -15.70 -5.81
N VAL A 161 -7.10 -15.42 -6.51
CA VAL A 161 -7.38 -16.00 -7.84
C VAL A 161 -6.40 -15.46 -8.87
N ASP A 162 -6.18 -14.13 -8.90
CA ASP A 162 -5.27 -13.47 -9.83
C ASP A 162 -3.83 -14.00 -9.65
N TRP A 163 -3.35 -14.13 -8.40
CA TRP A 163 -2.02 -14.68 -8.14
C TRP A 163 -1.92 -16.17 -8.49
N ALA A 164 -2.95 -16.98 -8.22
CA ALA A 164 -2.94 -18.39 -8.61
C ALA A 164 -2.82 -18.55 -10.13
N LEU A 165 -3.57 -17.76 -10.90
CA LEU A 165 -3.49 -17.74 -12.35
C LEU A 165 -2.15 -17.21 -12.89
N ALA A 166 -1.56 -16.23 -12.20
CA ALA A 166 -0.26 -15.69 -12.58
C ALA A 166 0.86 -16.72 -12.35
N PHE A 167 0.85 -17.39 -11.18
CA PHE A 167 1.81 -18.46 -10.87
C PHE A 167 1.65 -19.69 -11.77
N ASP A 168 0.43 -20.06 -12.15
CA ASP A 168 0.16 -21.22 -13.02
C ASP A 168 0.91 -21.16 -14.36
N LYS A 169 1.25 -19.96 -14.83
CA LYS A 169 2.00 -19.75 -16.07
C LYS A 169 3.48 -20.15 -15.95
N ILE A 170 4.02 -20.24 -14.73
CA ILE A 170 5.46 -20.42 -14.48
C ILE A 170 5.79 -21.53 -13.48
N ALA A 171 4.81 -21.99 -12.69
CA ALA A 171 5.04 -22.89 -11.57
C ALA A 171 3.83 -23.82 -11.31
N PRO A 172 4.05 -25.05 -10.85
CA PRO A 172 2.99 -25.89 -10.33
C PRO A 172 2.29 -25.20 -9.16
N THR A 173 0.99 -24.91 -9.32
CA THR A 173 0.26 -24.05 -8.38
C THR A 173 -0.92 -24.76 -7.76
N THR A 174 -1.08 -24.62 -6.44
CA THR A 174 -2.26 -25.04 -5.68
C THR A 174 -2.94 -23.82 -5.06
N ILE A 175 -4.28 -23.72 -5.20
CA ILE A 175 -5.08 -22.72 -4.46
C ILE A 175 -5.94 -23.42 -3.42
N ILE A 176 -5.92 -22.89 -2.17
CA ILE A 176 -6.69 -23.45 -1.06
C ILE A 176 -7.69 -22.41 -0.56
N HIS A 177 -8.97 -22.77 -0.55
CA HIS A 177 -10.03 -21.93 -0.04
C HIS A 177 -11.02 -22.69 0.84
N ARG A 178 -11.48 -22.00 1.92
CA ARG A 178 -12.39 -22.57 2.93
C ARG A 178 -13.84 -22.76 2.47
N ARG A 179 -14.19 -22.36 1.27
CA ARG A 179 -15.54 -22.46 0.69
C ARG A 179 -15.45 -22.98 -0.73
N ASP A 180 -16.50 -23.63 -1.20
CA ASP A 180 -16.56 -24.12 -2.59
C ASP A 180 -16.70 -22.99 -3.62
N ASN A 181 -17.14 -21.80 -3.19
CA ASN A 181 -17.32 -20.64 -4.05
C ASN A 181 -16.28 -19.57 -3.75
N PHE A 182 -15.57 -19.14 -4.78
CA PHE A 182 -14.66 -18.00 -4.74
C PHE A 182 -15.42 -16.68 -4.74
N ARG A 183 -14.86 -15.66 -4.12
CA ARG A 183 -15.37 -14.27 -4.10
C ARG A 183 -14.47 -13.37 -4.96
N ALA A 184 -14.32 -13.74 -6.21
CA ALA A 184 -13.56 -13.04 -7.21
C ALA A 184 -14.47 -12.78 -8.43
N LEU A 185 -13.99 -11.98 -9.40
CA LEU A 185 -14.68 -11.74 -10.65
C LEU A 185 -15.03 -13.07 -11.32
N GLU A 186 -16.26 -13.20 -11.81
CA GLU A 186 -16.77 -14.43 -12.44
C GLU A 186 -15.86 -14.90 -13.59
N HIS A 187 -15.32 -13.95 -14.37
CA HIS A 187 -14.39 -14.27 -15.47
C HIS A 187 -13.11 -14.92 -14.95
N SER A 188 -12.47 -14.35 -13.92
CA SER A 188 -11.25 -14.91 -13.33
C SER A 188 -11.49 -16.27 -12.66
N VAL A 189 -12.67 -16.47 -12.06
CA VAL A 189 -13.05 -17.79 -11.49
C VAL A 189 -13.24 -18.84 -12.57
N GLU A 190 -13.80 -18.46 -13.72
CA GLU A 190 -13.96 -19.39 -14.83
C GLU A 190 -12.61 -19.73 -15.47
N GLU A 191 -11.71 -18.74 -15.62
CA GLU A 191 -10.32 -18.96 -16.05
C GLU A 191 -9.58 -19.90 -15.10
N LEU A 192 -9.73 -19.70 -13.77
CA LEU A 192 -9.14 -20.56 -12.76
C LEU A 192 -9.59 -22.04 -12.89
N LYS A 193 -10.88 -22.29 -13.17
CA LYS A 193 -11.41 -23.63 -13.36
C LYS A 193 -10.89 -24.31 -14.63
N GLN A 194 -10.51 -23.53 -15.65
CA GLN A 194 -9.97 -24.00 -16.92
C GLN A 194 -8.45 -24.11 -16.91
N SER A 195 -7.78 -23.58 -15.90
CA SER A 195 -6.33 -23.59 -15.73
C SER A 195 -5.80 -24.92 -15.20
N SER A 196 -4.47 -25.06 -15.08
CA SER A 196 -3.82 -26.22 -14.46
C SER A 196 -3.68 -26.12 -12.94
N VAL A 197 -4.18 -25.04 -12.32
CA VAL A 197 -4.15 -24.85 -10.87
C VAL A 197 -4.89 -25.96 -10.14
N ASN A 198 -4.23 -26.57 -9.17
CA ASN A 198 -4.85 -27.57 -8.29
C ASN A 198 -5.76 -26.87 -7.26
N ILE A 199 -7.07 -26.98 -7.41
CA ILE A 199 -8.06 -26.31 -6.57
C ILE A 199 -8.43 -27.20 -5.39
N LYS A 200 -8.15 -26.76 -4.17
CA LYS A 200 -8.51 -27.41 -2.91
C LYS A 200 -9.59 -26.63 -2.16
N THR A 201 -10.83 -27.08 -2.27
CA THR A 201 -12.00 -26.54 -1.56
C THR A 201 -12.87 -27.70 -1.03
N PRO A 202 -13.58 -27.53 0.07
CA PRO A 202 -13.46 -26.53 1.11
C PRO A 202 -12.42 -26.93 2.17
N PHE A 203 -11.22 -26.37 2.12
CA PHE A 203 -10.15 -26.68 3.05
C PHE A 203 -9.61 -25.43 3.76
N VAL A 204 -9.08 -25.63 4.96
CA VAL A 204 -8.35 -24.62 5.72
C VAL A 204 -6.96 -25.13 6.09
N PRO A 205 -5.93 -24.28 6.12
CA PRO A 205 -4.61 -24.68 6.60
C PRO A 205 -4.67 -24.95 8.09
N SER A 206 -4.01 -26.01 8.56
CA SER A 206 -4.00 -26.44 9.96
C SER A 206 -2.63 -26.47 10.59
N ARG A 207 -1.60 -26.84 9.85
CA ARG A 207 -0.23 -26.91 10.37
C ARG A 207 0.81 -26.75 9.27
N LEU A 208 1.91 -26.04 9.59
CA LEU A 208 3.13 -26.04 8.78
C LEU A 208 4.12 -27.07 9.31
N ILE A 209 4.78 -27.76 8.40
CA ILE A 209 5.81 -28.76 8.71
C ILE A 209 7.06 -28.35 7.94
N GLY A 210 8.18 -28.23 8.65
CA GLY A 210 9.43 -27.82 8.04
C GLY A 210 10.60 -27.92 9.01
N GLU A 211 11.79 -27.58 8.53
CA GLU A 211 13.04 -27.62 9.30
C GLU A 211 13.86 -26.36 8.99
N ASN A 212 14.67 -25.94 9.95
CA ASN A 212 15.60 -24.81 9.79
C ASN A 212 14.95 -23.49 9.32
N GLY A 213 13.70 -23.23 9.74
CA GLY A 213 12.98 -22.02 9.34
C GLY A 213 12.37 -22.08 7.94
N HIS A 214 12.35 -23.24 7.28
CA HIS A 214 11.77 -23.42 5.95
C HIS A 214 10.65 -24.48 5.99
N ALA A 215 9.44 -24.12 5.58
CA ALA A 215 8.30 -25.03 5.52
C ALA A 215 8.37 -25.87 4.24
N THR A 216 8.22 -27.18 4.37
CA THR A 216 8.24 -28.13 3.25
C THR A 216 6.86 -28.68 2.93
N HIS A 217 5.96 -28.67 3.92
CA HIS A 217 4.59 -29.15 3.75
C HIS A 217 3.60 -28.28 4.52
N LEU A 218 2.42 -28.18 3.94
CA LEU A 218 1.23 -27.59 4.57
C LEU A 218 0.20 -28.70 4.79
N GLU A 219 -0.18 -28.94 6.05
CA GLU A 219 -1.34 -29.75 6.37
C GLU A 219 -2.60 -28.89 6.24
N ILE A 220 -3.58 -29.42 5.52
CA ILE A 220 -4.89 -28.79 5.34
C ILE A 220 -5.99 -29.69 5.86
N THR A 221 -7.03 -29.11 6.46
CA THR A 221 -8.18 -29.82 7.00
C THR A 221 -9.45 -29.44 6.25
N LYS A 222 -10.23 -30.42 5.85
CA LYS A 222 -11.51 -30.20 5.18
C LYS A 222 -12.53 -29.61 6.16
N VAL A 223 -13.18 -28.55 5.75
CA VAL A 223 -14.12 -27.81 6.60
C VAL A 223 -15.26 -28.71 7.09
N LYS A 224 -15.53 -28.71 8.40
CA LYS A 224 -16.56 -29.51 9.09
C LYS A 224 -16.29 -31.02 9.12
N THR A 225 -15.10 -31.46 8.84
CA THR A 225 -14.67 -32.86 8.96
C THR A 225 -13.30 -32.93 9.62
N ASP A 226 -12.82 -34.16 9.94
CA ASP A 226 -11.47 -34.40 10.43
C ASP A 226 -10.54 -34.92 9.30
N GLU A 227 -10.98 -34.82 8.05
CA GLU A 227 -10.21 -35.24 6.88
C GLU A 227 -9.04 -34.26 6.66
N THR A 228 -7.82 -34.75 6.67
CA THR A 228 -6.61 -33.99 6.45
C THR A 228 -5.88 -34.43 5.20
N GLU A 229 -5.22 -33.50 4.54
CA GLU A 229 -4.28 -33.70 3.44
C GLU A 229 -2.97 -33.00 3.70
N LEU A 230 -1.88 -33.56 3.19
CA LEU A 230 -0.56 -32.97 3.25
C LEU A 230 -0.16 -32.49 1.85
N ILE A 231 0.08 -31.18 1.73
CA ILE A 231 0.44 -30.53 0.47
C ILE A 231 1.93 -30.18 0.51
N PRO A 232 2.75 -30.65 -0.42
CA PRO A 232 4.15 -30.22 -0.54
C PRO A 232 4.19 -28.77 -0.99
N ILE A 233 5.06 -27.96 -0.39
CA ILE A 233 5.23 -26.54 -0.71
C ILE A 233 6.71 -26.17 -0.74
N ASP A 234 7.10 -25.37 -1.72
CA ASP A 234 8.34 -24.58 -1.69
C ASP A 234 8.04 -23.17 -1.22
N HIS A 235 6.88 -22.62 -1.61
CA HIS A 235 6.43 -21.30 -1.19
C HIS A 235 4.93 -21.26 -0.89
N LEU A 236 4.57 -20.55 0.18
CA LEU A 236 3.20 -20.33 0.63
C LEU A 236 2.84 -18.84 0.58
N PHE A 237 1.83 -18.48 -0.20
CA PHE A 237 1.33 -17.11 -0.31
C PHE A 237 -0.01 -16.95 0.42
N VAL A 238 -0.06 -16.09 1.42
CA VAL A 238 -1.24 -15.84 2.26
C VAL A 238 -2.01 -14.63 1.74
N ASN A 239 -3.08 -14.87 0.98
CA ASN A 239 -3.93 -13.86 0.37
C ASN A 239 -5.29 -13.73 1.09
N TYR A 240 -5.27 -13.52 2.39
CA TYR A 240 -6.48 -13.32 3.22
C TYR A 240 -6.97 -11.87 3.23
N GLY A 241 -6.36 -11.02 2.39
CA GLY A 241 -6.57 -9.59 2.36
C GLY A 241 -5.82 -8.87 3.49
N PHE A 242 -6.08 -7.59 3.57
CA PHE A 242 -5.37 -6.71 4.48
C PHE A 242 -6.31 -6.16 5.54
N LYS A 243 -5.77 -5.85 6.70
CA LYS A 243 -6.40 -4.97 7.67
C LYS A 243 -5.86 -3.57 7.38
N SER A 244 -6.72 -2.68 6.92
CA SER A 244 -6.37 -1.26 6.92
C SER A 244 -6.51 -0.73 8.34
N SER A 245 -5.47 -0.11 8.83
CA SER A 245 -5.53 0.65 10.08
C SER A 245 -5.27 2.09 9.72
N ILE A 246 -6.28 2.93 9.89
CA ILE A 246 -6.11 4.39 9.79
C ILE A 246 -5.25 4.90 10.97
N GLY A 247 -4.74 3.97 11.79
CA GLY A 247 -3.95 4.30 12.98
C GLY A 247 -4.75 5.13 13.98
N ASN A 248 -4.04 5.92 14.73
CA ASN A 248 -4.61 6.79 15.75
C ASN A 248 -5.00 8.17 15.19
N LEU A 249 -5.48 8.26 13.93
CA LEU A 249 -5.89 9.55 13.33
C LEU A 249 -6.77 10.40 14.23
N LYS A 250 -7.61 9.76 15.04
CA LYS A 250 -8.45 10.46 16.02
C LYS A 250 -7.62 11.16 17.10
N GLU A 251 -6.50 10.56 17.47
CA GLU A 251 -5.59 11.08 18.50
C GLU A 251 -4.72 12.21 17.96
N TRP A 252 -4.53 12.31 16.63
CA TRP A 252 -3.82 13.43 16.01
C TRP A 252 -4.61 14.74 16.03
N GLY A 253 -5.88 14.70 16.48
CA GLY A 253 -6.72 15.88 16.66
C GLY A 253 -7.32 16.45 15.36
N VAL A 254 -7.19 15.76 14.23
CA VAL A 254 -7.82 16.15 12.97
C VAL A 254 -9.30 15.77 12.93
N GLU A 255 -10.14 16.63 12.37
CA GLU A 255 -11.57 16.33 12.18
C GLU A 255 -11.74 15.19 11.16
N LEU A 256 -12.54 14.19 11.54
CA LEU A 256 -12.85 13.05 10.68
C LEU A 256 -14.31 13.09 10.23
N GLN A 257 -14.53 12.76 8.96
CA GLN A 257 -15.86 12.54 8.39
C GLN A 257 -15.84 11.25 7.55
N ARG A 258 -16.81 10.36 7.77
CA ARG A 258 -16.88 9.04 7.09
C ARG A 258 -15.58 8.23 7.22
N HIS A 259 -14.94 8.28 8.38
CA HIS A 259 -13.64 7.65 8.68
C HIS A 259 -12.45 8.17 7.85
N LYS A 260 -12.58 9.34 7.21
CA LYS A 260 -11.52 10.02 6.46
C LYS A 260 -11.24 11.39 7.06
N ILE A 261 -10.08 11.94 6.79
CA ILE A 261 -9.67 13.27 7.25
C ILE A 261 -10.48 14.32 6.47
N LYS A 262 -11.29 15.11 7.17
CA LYS A 262 -12.01 16.19 6.53
C LYS A 262 -11.07 17.31 6.12
N VAL A 263 -11.17 17.73 4.87
CA VAL A 263 -10.37 18.83 4.32
C VAL A 263 -11.25 19.86 3.60
N ASN A 264 -10.72 21.07 3.44
CA ASN A 264 -11.32 22.12 2.62
C ASN A 264 -10.76 22.07 1.17
N GLN A 265 -11.14 23.06 0.34
CA GLN A 265 -10.67 23.17 -1.06
C GLN A 265 -9.16 23.40 -1.21
N LYS A 266 -8.46 23.78 -0.14
CA LYS A 266 -7.00 23.91 -0.10
C LYS A 266 -6.30 22.64 0.37
N GLN A 267 -7.04 21.55 0.57
CA GLN A 267 -6.58 20.32 1.20
C GLN A 267 -6.13 20.49 2.66
N GLU A 268 -6.53 21.59 3.33
CA GLU A 268 -6.24 21.84 4.74
C GLU A 268 -7.17 21.03 5.63
N THR A 269 -6.60 20.43 6.67
CA THR A 269 -7.37 19.78 7.73
C THR A 269 -7.89 20.82 8.76
N SER A 270 -8.53 20.35 9.82
CA SER A 270 -8.91 21.20 10.96
C SER A 270 -7.69 21.77 11.73
N LEU A 271 -6.50 21.22 11.54
CA LEU A 271 -5.26 21.66 12.20
C LEU A 271 -4.38 22.43 11.21
N PRO A 272 -4.13 23.74 11.44
CA PRO A 272 -3.28 24.56 10.58
C PRO A 272 -1.87 23.97 10.43
N GLY A 273 -1.42 23.81 9.18
CA GLY A 273 -0.12 23.22 8.83
C GLY A 273 -0.18 21.71 8.56
N ILE A 274 -1.34 21.06 8.78
CA ILE A 274 -1.58 19.66 8.37
C ILE A 274 -2.55 19.66 7.18
N TYR A 275 -2.16 18.96 6.13
CA TYR A 275 -2.91 18.77 4.88
C TYR A 275 -3.17 17.29 4.65
N ALA A 276 -4.19 16.95 3.87
CA ALA A 276 -4.42 15.56 3.47
C ALA A 276 -4.90 15.48 2.02
N CYS A 277 -4.44 14.46 1.28
CA CYS A 277 -4.82 14.21 -0.10
C CYS A 277 -4.87 12.71 -0.42
N GLY A 278 -5.56 12.34 -1.50
CA GLY A 278 -5.84 10.96 -1.85
C GLY A 278 -6.95 10.35 -1.01
N ASP A 279 -7.04 9.04 -0.97
CA ASP A 279 -8.17 8.30 -0.39
C ASP A 279 -8.34 8.48 1.12
N CYS A 280 -7.31 8.98 1.82
CA CYS A 280 -7.39 9.27 3.26
C CYS A 280 -8.20 10.52 3.59
N CYS A 281 -8.46 11.41 2.62
CA CYS A 281 -9.18 12.64 2.87
C CYS A 281 -10.62 12.60 2.33
N PHE A 282 -11.45 13.50 2.87
CA PHE A 282 -12.86 13.69 2.50
C PHE A 282 -13.20 15.16 2.35
N TYR A 283 -13.90 15.46 1.27
CA TYR A 283 -14.66 16.70 1.05
C TYR A 283 -15.89 16.36 0.20
N GLU A 284 -16.88 17.24 0.17
CA GLU A 284 -18.10 17.02 -0.59
C GLU A 284 -17.83 16.91 -2.09
N GLY A 285 -18.37 15.89 -2.74
CA GLY A 285 -18.16 15.63 -4.16
C GLY A 285 -16.86 14.88 -4.50
N LYS A 286 -16.06 14.47 -3.50
CA LYS A 286 -14.85 13.68 -3.74
C LYS A 286 -15.15 12.30 -4.33
N ILE A 287 -14.34 11.93 -5.31
CA ILE A 287 -14.29 10.59 -5.91
C ILE A 287 -12.94 9.95 -5.58
N ASP A 288 -12.95 8.71 -5.08
CA ASP A 288 -11.75 7.96 -4.72
C ASP A 288 -11.11 7.36 -5.97
N LEU A 289 -10.29 8.15 -6.65
CA LEU A 289 -9.48 7.75 -7.81
C LEU A 289 -8.05 8.21 -7.62
N ILE A 290 -7.09 7.45 -8.16
CA ILE A 290 -5.68 7.87 -8.22
C ILE A 290 -5.57 9.24 -8.91
N ALA A 291 -6.27 9.43 -10.04
CA ALA A 291 -6.27 10.68 -10.78
C ALA A 291 -6.74 11.88 -9.95
N THR A 292 -7.78 11.72 -9.13
CA THR A 292 -8.24 12.75 -8.19
C THR A 292 -7.16 13.10 -7.18
N GLY A 293 -6.56 12.09 -6.56
CA GLY A 293 -5.48 12.27 -5.59
C GLY A 293 -4.23 12.94 -6.18
N LEU A 294 -3.87 12.62 -7.42
CA LEU A 294 -2.78 13.27 -8.14
C LEU A 294 -3.07 14.78 -8.37
N GLY A 295 -4.32 15.16 -8.60
CA GLY A 295 -4.74 16.57 -8.67
C GLY A 295 -4.74 17.29 -7.31
N GLU A 296 -5.05 16.58 -6.23
CA GLU A 296 -5.06 17.11 -4.87
C GLU A 296 -3.64 17.37 -4.33
N ALA A 297 -2.67 16.55 -4.68
CA ALA A 297 -1.30 16.65 -4.19
C ALA A 297 -0.64 18.01 -4.44
N PRO A 298 -0.67 18.61 -5.66
CA PRO A 298 -0.14 19.94 -5.89
C PRO A 298 -0.88 21.02 -5.08
N THR A 299 -2.18 20.86 -4.87
CA THR A 299 -2.99 21.78 -4.07
C THR A 299 -2.53 21.75 -2.61
N ALA A 300 -2.36 20.56 -2.03
CA ALA A 300 -1.85 20.40 -0.66
C ALA A 300 -0.43 20.99 -0.52
N VAL A 301 0.47 20.66 -1.44
CA VAL A 301 1.86 21.14 -1.41
C VAL A 301 1.93 22.67 -1.51
N ASN A 302 1.20 23.30 -2.45
CA ASN A 302 1.25 24.76 -2.62
C ASN A 302 0.70 25.50 -1.40
N ASN A 303 -0.38 24.99 -0.79
CA ASN A 303 -0.94 25.61 0.40
C ASN A 303 -0.05 25.35 1.64
N ALA A 304 0.62 24.19 1.75
CA ALA A 304 1.63 23.95 2.77
C ALA A 304 2.82 24.91 2.63
N ILE A 305 3.30 25.16 1.42
CA ILE A 305 4.36 26.14 1.15
C ILE A 305 3.93 27.55 1.55
N ASN A 306 2.71 27.97 1.21
CA ASN A 306 2.20 29.27 1.58
C ASN A 306 2.04 29.43 3.10
N TYR A 307 1.66 28.34 3.80
CA TYR A 307 1.63 28.33 5.27
C TYR A 307 3.02 28.54 5.88
N ILE A 308 4.05 27.88 5.35
CA ILE A 308 5.43 27.98 5.85
C ILE A 308 6.07 29.31 5.43
N TYR A 309 5.80 29.76 4.21
CA TYR A 309 6.40 30.91 3.56
C TYR A 309 5.28 31.79 2.95
N PRO A 310 4.61 32.63 3.75
CA PRO A 310 3.45 33.42 3.30
C PRO A 310 3.73 34.36 2.09
N ASP A 311 4.97 34.77 1.93
CA ASP A 311 5.38 35.64 0.82
C ASP A 311 5.60 34.87 -0.51
N LYS A 312 5.68 33.54 -0.48
CA LYS A 312 5.77 32.73 -1.69
C LYS A 312 4.40 32.63 -2.38
N LYS A 313 4.39 32.84 -3.70
CA LYS A 313 3.17 32.70 -4.50
C LYS A 313 2.64 31.25 -4.41
N VAL A 314 1.36 31.09 -4.13
CA VAL A 314 0.67 29.78 -4.15
C VAL A 314 0.67 29.20 -5.56
N GLN A 315 0.31 30.04 -6.56
CA GLN A 315 0.33 29.63 -7.96
C GLN A 315 1.76 29.73 -8.52
N PRO A 316 2.39 28.61 -8.92
CA PRO A 316 3.69 28.67 -9.59
C PRO A 316 3.57 29.23 -11.00
N THR A 317 4.70 29.64 -11.58
CA THR A 317 4.81 29.85 -13.02
C THR A 317 4.61 28.52 -13.75
N HIS A 318 4.03 28.57 -14.95
CA HIS A 318 3.82 27.36 -15.75
C HIS A 318 5.16 26.72 -16.13
N SER A 319 5.22 25.39 -16.15
CA SER A 319 6.41 24.62 -16.54
C SER A 319 6.91 24.93 -17.95
N THR A 320 6.04 25.44 -18.81
CA THR A 320 6.36 25.92 -20.17
C THR A 320 7.06 27.29 -20.20
N SER A 321 7.20 27.92 -19.03
CA SER A 321 7.86 29.22 -18.88
C SER A 321 9.27 29.10 -18.24
N LEU A 322 9.78 27.89 -18.13
CA LEU A 322 11.11 27.54 -17.65
C LEU A 322 12.11 27.48 -18.79
#